data_8fb04542defef00ff8fe83e5c2fa4f4d
#
_entry.id   8fb04542defef00ff8fe83e5c2fa4f4d
#
_cell.length_a   1.000
_cell.length_b   1.000
_cell.length_c   1.000
_cell.angle_alpha   90.00
_cell.angle_beta   90.00
_cell.angle_gamma   90.00
#
_symmetry.space_group_name_H-M   'P 1'
#
loop_
_entity.id
_entity.type
_entity.pdbx_description
1 polymer ?
#
loop_
_entity_poly.entity_id
_entity_poly.type
_entity_poly.pdbx_seq_one_letter_code
_entity_poly.pdbx_strand_id
1 'polypeptide(L)'
;MINGAHIIISSTNPEADKLFFKELGFPPVDVGHGWLIFGLPPAEVAFHPAANNNVHEFYLMVDDIEAFVQQMTTKNVSCGPVSDQGWGLLAEVRLPGGGKLGVYQPRHARPEPMKVKGQGS
;
A
#
# COMPACT_ATOMS: atom_id res chain seq x y z
N MET A 1 0.89 -14.60 4.70
CA MET A 1 -0.53 -14.20 4.56
C MET A 1 -0.64 -12.73 4.19
N ILE A 2 -1.63 -12.41 3.39
CA ILE A 2 -1.93 -11.02 3.07
C ILE A 2 -2.45 -10.33 4.33
N ASN A 3 -1.89 -9.17 4.67
CA ASN A 3 -2.20 -8.49 5.92
C ASN A 3 -2.57 -7.02 5.76
N GLY A 4 -2.78 -6.56 4.54
CA GLY A 4 -3.19 -5.18 4.34
C GLY A 4 -3.19 -4.77 2.88
N ALA A 5 -3.54 -3.53 2.67
CA ALA A 5 -3.54 -2.90 1.36
C ALA A 5 -2.92 -1.51 1.47
N HIS A 6 -2.29 -1.07 0.40
CA HIS A 6 -1.63 0.23 0.31
C HIS A 6 -2.10 0.92 -0.95
N ILE A 7 -2.66 2.11 -0.80
CA ILE A 7 -3.15 2.92 -1.90
C ILE A 7 -2.23 4.13 -2.04
N ILE A 8 -1.89 4.48 -3.25
CA ILE A 8 -1.12 5.69 -3.52
C ILE A 8 -2.00 6.63 -4.32
N ILE A 9 -2.17 7.84 -3.81
CA ILE A 9 -2.89 8.88 -4.52
C ILE A 9 -1.85 9.81 -5.14
N SER A 10 -1.82 9.85 -6.46
CA SER A 10 -0.99 10.82 -7.19
C SER A 10 -1.60 12.21 -7.03
N SER A 11 -0.79 13.18 -6.63
CA SER A 11 -1.30 14.49 -6.28
C SER A 11 -0.43 15.59 -6.85
N THR A 12 -1.06 16.61 -7.40
CA THR A 12 -0.37 17.82 -7.86
C THR A 12 -0.10 18.78 -6.70
N ASN A 13 -0.73 18.56 -5.54
CA ASN A 13 -0.49 19.33 -4.32
C ASN A 13 -0.56 18.40 -3.10
N PRO A 14 0.49 17.55 -2.92
CA PRO A 14 0.45 16.56 -1.84
C PRO A 14 0.35 17.18 -0.44
N GLU A 15 0.91 18.36 -0.23
CA GLU A 15 0.85 19.00 1.10
C GLU A 15 -0.58 19.34 1.51
N ALA A 16 -1.40 19.84 0.56
CA ALA A 16 -2.80 20.13 0.83
C ALA A 16 -3.59 18.86 1.10
N ASP A 17 -3.35 17.80 0.33
CA ASP A 17 -4.05 16.53 0.50
C ASP A 17 -3.69 15.85 1.82
N LYS A 18 -2.41 15.90 2.21
CA LYS A 18 -1.99 15.37 3.52
C LYS A 18 -2.68 16.10 4.66
N LEU A 19 -2.75 17.44 4.59
CA LEU A 19 -3.41 18.23 5.63
C LEU A 19 -4.89 17.87 5.73
N PHE A 20 -5.55 17.70 4.60
CA PHE A 20 -6.95 17.29 4.56
C PHE A 20 -7.17 15.93 5.24
N PHE A 21 -6.29 14.95 4.98
CA PHE A 21 -6.39 13.65 5.62
C PHE A 21 -6.16 13.71 7.12
N LYS A 22 -5.25 14.59 7.60
CA LYS A 22 -5.10 14.84 9.03
C LYS A 22 -6.39 15.41 9.64
N GLU A 23 -7.04 16.33 8.93
CA GLU A 23 -8.30 16.92 9.39
C GLU A 23 -9.44 15.90 9.45
N LEU A 24 -9.42 14.90 8.58
CA LEU A 24 -10.38 13.80 8.63
C LEU A 24 -10.12 12.84 9.79
N GLY A 25 -9.00 13.00 10.50
CA GLY A 25 -8.68 12.18 11.66
C GLY A 25 -7.91 10.91 11.36
N PHE A 26 -7.40 10.73 10.13
CA PHE A 26 -6.60 9.56 9.79
C PHE A 26 -5.20 9.70 10.37
N PRO A 27 -4.72 8.70 11.14
CA PRO A 27 -3.41 8.79 11.77
C PRO A 27 -2.27 8.59 10.77
N PRO A 28 -1.31 9.52 10.69
CA PRO A 28 -0.16 9.37 9.80
C PRO A 28 1.05 8.78 10.53
N VAL A 29 1.95 8.16 9.75
CA VAL A 29 3.32 7.90 10.14
C VAL A 29 4.24 8.52 9.11
N ASP A 30 5.33 9.14 9.57
CA ASP A 30 6.33 9.73 8.69
C ASP A 30 7.42 8.69 8.43
N VAL A 31 7.58 8.29 7.18
CA VAL A 31 8.58 7.29 6.79
C VAL A 31 9.85 7.91 6.23
N GLY A 32 10.02 9.21 6.41
CA GLY A 32 11.20 9.98 6.04
C GLY A 32 10.89 11.10 5.07
N HIS A 33 11.57 12.22 5.25
CA HIS A 33 11.49 13.39 4.35
C HIS A 33 10.07 13.92 4.10
N GLY A 34 9.20 13.80 5.10
CA GLY A 34 7.82 14.26 4.96
C GLY A 34 6.90 13.32 4.20
N TRP A 35 7.36 12.12 3.85
CA TRP A 35 6.50 11.11 3.24
C TRP A 35 5.59 10.52 4.31
N LEU A 36 4.31 10.86 4.24
CA LEU A 36 3.33 10.39 5.22
C LEU A 36 2.51 9.23 4.63
N ILE A 37 2.31 8.21 5.46
CA ILE A 37 1.38 7.12 5.17
C ILE A 37 0.28 7.18 6.22
N PHE A 38 -0.97 7.24 5.78
CA PHE A 38 -2.13 7.37 6.67
C PHE A 38 -2.80 6.02 6.88
N GLY A 39 -3.13 5.73 8.12
CA GLY A 39 -3.93 4.56 8.45
C GLY A 39 -5.38 4.79 8.06
N LEU A 40 -5.98 3.78 7.44
CA LEU A 40 -7.39 3.76 7.06
C LEU A 40 -8.02 2.53 7.73
N PRO A 41 -9.36 2.41 7.77
CA PRO A 41 -9.99 1.17 8.24
C PRO A 41 -10.06 0.16 7.09
N PRO A 42 -9.49 -1.00 7.20
CA PRO A 42 -8.15 -1.44 7.55
C PRO A 42 -7.21 -1.43 6.34
N ALA A 43 -6.69 -0.28 6.01
CA ALA A 43 -5.80 -0.05 4.87
C ALA A 43 -4.86 1.12 5.21
N GLU A 44 -3.99 1.47 4.26
CA GLU A 44 -3.17 2.67 4.38
C GLU A 44 -3.14 3.40 3.05
N VAL A 45 -2.92 4.71 3.08
CA VAL A 45 -2.82 5.53 1.89
C VAL A 45 -1.63 6.47 1.98
N ALA A 46 -0.91 6.60 0.88
CA ALA A 46 0.20 7.53 0.74
C ALA A 46 -0.07 8.46 -0.45
N PHE A 47 0.60 9.59 -0.45
CA PHE A 47 0.48 10.57 -1.52
C PHE A 47 1.83 10.74 -2.20
N HIS A 48 1.85 10.56 -3.51
CA HIS A 48 3.05 10.80 -4.30
C HIS A 48 2.86 12.07 -5.15
N PRO A 49 3.84 12.97 -5.18
CA PRO A 49 3.79 14.11 -6.08
C PRO A 49 3.68 13.63 -7.52
N ALA A 50 2.84 14.29 -8.29
CA ALA A 50 2.61 13.91 -9.69
C ALA A 50 2.16 15.12 -10.50
N ALA A 51 2.34 15.03 -11.81
CA ALA A 51 1.89 16.07 -12.74
C ALA A 51 0.38 16.07 -12.93
N ASN A 52 -0.28 14.93 -12.67
CA ASN A 52 -1.72 14.76 -12.88
C ASN A 52 -2.37 14.19 -11.64
N ASN A 53 -3.59 14.63 -11.37
CA ASN A 53 -4.45 14.06 -10.33
C ASN A 53 -5.19 12.83 -10.86
N ASN A 54 -5.94 12.17 -9.96
CA ASN A 54 -6.88 11.09 -10.29
C ASN A 54 -6.23 9.81 -10.82
N VAL A 55 -4.92 9.66 -10.61
CA VAL A 55 -4.21 8.40 -10.86
C VAL A 55 -3.90 7.78 -9.50
N HIS A 56 -4.33 6.54 -9.30
CA HIS A 56 -4.15 5.86 -8.02
C HIS A 56 -3.51 4.51 -8.27
N GLU A 57 -2.68 4.06 -7.33
CA GLU A 57 -2.06 2.74 -7.36
C GLU A 57 -2.58 1.94 -6.18
N PHE A 58 -2.78 0.67 -6.39
CA PHE A 58 -3.28 -0.24 -5.38
C PHE A 58 -2.31 -1.41 -5.23
N TYR A 59 -1.96 -1.71 -3.98
CA TYR A 59 -1.09 -2.84 -3.65
C TYR A 59 -1.70 -3.65 -2.52
N LEU A 60 -1.48 -4.96 -2.54
CA LEU A 60 -1.66 -5.78 -1.35
C LEU A 60 -0.35 -5.85 -0.59
N MET A 61 -0.42 -6.03 0.71
CA MET A 61 0.78 -6.17 1.54
C MET A 61 0.84 -7.55 2.17
N VAL A 62 2.05 -8.09 2.26
CA VAL A 62 2.30 -9.42 2.83
C VAL A 62 3.45 -9.34 3.83
N ASP A 63 3.52 -10.32 4.73
CA ASP A 63 4.61 -10.44 5.69
C ASP A 63 5.87 -10.98 5.06
N ASP A 64 5.72 -11.90 4.11
CA ASP A 64 6.83 -12.64 3.50
C ASP A 64 6.52 -12.84 2.02
N ILE A 65 7.17 -12.05 1.18
CA ILE A 65 6.90 -12.05 -0.26
C ILE A 65 7.33 -13.37 -0.92
N GLU A 66 8.41 -13.99 -0.45
CA GLU A 66 8.86 -15.25 -1.03
C GLU A 66 7.85 -16.37 -0.75
N ALA A 67 7.33 -16.43 0.47
CA ALA A 67 6.30 -17.40 0.83
C ALA A 67 5.02 -17.15 0.03
N PHE A 68 4.66 -15.89 -0.18
CA PHE A 68 3.50 -15.51 -0.98
C PHE A 68 3.66 -16.01 -2.43
N VAL A 69 4.81 -15.77 -3.05
CA VAL A 69 5.07 -16.20 -4.43
C VAL A 69 4.99 -17.72 -4.54
N GLN A 70 5.53 -18.45 -3.56
CA GLN A 70 5.42 -19.90 -3.54
C GLN A 70 3.97 -20.37 -3.46
N GLN A 71 3.16 -19.73 -2.63
CA GLN A 71 1.73 -20.06 -2.55
C GLN A 71 1.03 -19.82 -3.88
N MET A 72 1.36 -18.73 -4.57
CA MET A 72 0.77 -18.44 -5.87
C MET A 72 1.15 -19.51 -6.88
N THR A 73 2.40 -19.97 -6.85
CA THR A 73 2.86 -21.05 -7.73
C THR A 73 2.03 -22.32 -7.53
N THR A 74 1.73 -22.68 -6.28
CA THR A 74 0.90 -23.87 -6.00
C THR A 74 -0.53 -23.72 -6.49
N LYS A 75 -0.99 -22.49 -6.69
CA LYS A 75 -2.34 -22.19 -7.20
C LYS A 75 -2.33 -21.93 -8.69
N ASN A 76 -1.21 -22.16 -9.37
CA ASN A 76 -1.04 -21.87 -10.79
C ASN A 76 -1.26 -20.38 -11.13
N VAL A 77 -0.95 -19.49 -10.19
CA VAL A 77 -1.00 -18.06 -10.42
C VAL A 77 0.42 -17.56 -10.72
N SER A 78 0.57 -16.89 -11.85
CA SER A 78 1.87 -16.38 -12.29
C SER A 78 2.23 -15.10 -11.58
N CYS A 79 3.45 -15.04 -11.05
CA CYS A 79 4.02 -13.82 -10.47
C CYS A 79 5.29 -13.45 -11.23
N GLY A 80 5.54 -12.16 -11.35
CA GLY A 80 6.82 -11.67 -11.82
C GLY A 80 7.90 -11.87 -10.76
N PRO A 81 9.17 -11.56 -11.09
CA PRO A 81 10.26 -11.71 -10.15
C PRO A 81 10.12 -10.71 -8.99
N VAL A 82 10.61 -11.12 -7.81
CA VAL A 82 10.68 -10.23 -6.66
C VAL A 82 11.76 -9.18 -6.91
N SER A 83 11.42 -7.92 -6.77
CA SER A 83 12.37 -6.81 -6.93
C SER A 83 12.45 -5.98 -5.66
N ASP A 84 13.67 -5.53 -5.36
CA ASP A 84 13.93 -4.67 -4.20
C ASP A 84 13.75 -3.21 -4.63
N GLN A 85 12.73 -2.56 -4.07
CA GLN A 85 12.40 -1.18 -4.39
C GLN A 85 12.93 -0.19 -3.34
N GLY A 86 13.68 -0.67 -2.34
CA GLY A 86 14.11 0.15 -1.22
C GLY A 86 13.03 0.27 -0.15
N TRP A 87 11.84 0.71 -0.51
CA TRP A 87 10.71 0.80 0.43
C TRP A 87 10.05 -0.56 0.69
N GLY A 88 10.37 -1.56 -0.08
CA GLY A 88 9.85 -2.91 0.10
C GLY A 88 10.29 -3.85 -1.00
N LEU A 89 9.92 -5.12 -0.84
CA LEU A 89 10.13 -6.17 -1.83
C LEU A 89 8.83 -6.37 -2.59
N LEU A 90 8.87 -6.16 -3.89
CA LEU A 90 7.68 -6.11 -4.74
C LEU A 90 7.65 -7.29 -5.72
N ALA A 91 6.47 -7.88 -5.89
CA ALA A 91 6.17 -8.80 -6.97
C ALA A 91 4.84 -8.41 -7.61
N GLU A 92 4.68 -8.69 -8.89
CA GLU A 92 3.43 -8.42 -9.59
C GLU A 92 2.73 -9.73 -9.89
N VAL A 93 1.47 -9.83 -9.48
CA VAL A 93 0.61 -10.97 -9.79
C VAL A 93 -0.10 -10.68 -11.10
N ARG A 94 -0.16 -11.67 -11.99
CA ARG A 94 -0.95 -11.56 -13.22
C ARG A 94 -2.40 -11.93 -12.92
N LEU A 95 -3.30 -10.98 -13.18
CA LEU A 95 -4.73 -11.23 -13.00
C LEU A 95 -5.30 -11.99 -14.21
N PRO A 96 -6.30 -12.85 -14.00
CA PRO A 96 -6.90 -13.59 -15.11
C PRO A 96 -7.44 -12.71 -16.23
N GLY A 97 -7.86 -11.49 -15.92
CA GLY A 97 -8.34 -10.54 -16.91
C GLY A 97 -7.27 -9.83 -17.72
N GLY A 98 -5.99 -10.12 -17.46
CA GLY A 98 -4.85 -9.56 -18.19
C GLY A 98 -4.16 -8.40 -17.50
N GLY A 99 -4.71 -7.89 -16.41
CA GLY A 99 -4.06 -6.83 -15.63
C GLY A 99 -3.01 -7.35 -14.67
N LYS A 100 -2.39 -6.43 -13.94
CA LYS A 100 -1.38 -6.75 -12.93
C LYS A 100 -1.78 -6.16 -11.60
N LEU A 101 -1.42 -6.87 -10.53
CA LEU A 101 -1.65 -6.43 -9.16
C LEU A 101 -0.32 -6.47 -8.41
N GLY A 102 0.11 -5.33 -7.88
CA GLY A 102 1.31 -5.27 -7.06
C GLY A 102 1.06 -5.86 -5.69
N VAL A 103 2.02 -6.66 -5.22
CA VAL A 103 2.02 -7.21 -3.87
C VAL A 103 3.40 -6.98 -3.29
N TYR A 104 3.50 -6.44 -2.08
CA TYR A 104 4.81 -6.15 -1.54
C TYR A 104 4.93 -6.45 -0.06
N GLN A 105 6.16 -6.74 0.33
CA GLN A 105 6.57 -6.87 1.73
C GLN A 105 7.18 -5.53 2.13
N PRO A 106 6.54 -4.73 2.98
CA PRO A 106 7.05 -3.41 3.31
C PRO A 106 8.33 -3.45 4.14
N ARG A 107 9.23 -2.51 3.87
CA ARG A 107 10.39 -2.20 4.71
C ARG A 107 10.21 -0.86 5.43
N HIS A 108 9.15 -0.14 5.13
CA HIS A 108 8.81 1.13 5.77
C HIS A 108 7.97 0.89 7.01
N ALA A 109 7.94 1.87 7.90
CA ALA A 109 7.02 1.85 9.03
C ALA A 109 5.57 1.91 8.52
N ARG A 110 4.68 1.25 9.22
CA ARG A 110 3.26 1.23 8.87
C ARG A 110 2.46 2.00 9.92
N PRO A 111 1.45 2.78 9.50
CA PRO A 111 0.56 3.43 10.45
C PRO A 111 -0.31 2.39 11.16
N GLU A 112 -0.75 2.73 12.37
CA GLU A 112 -1.75 1.91 13.03
C GLU A 112 -3.05 1.95 12.22
N PRO A 113 -3.72 0.82 12.00
CA PRO A 113 -5.01 0.82 11.35
C PRO A 113 -6.03 1.60 12.16
N MET A 114 -6.90 2.34 11.51
CA MET A 114 -8.00 2.98 12.19
C MET A 114 -8.97 1.94 12.75
N LYS A 115 -9.41 2.17 13.98
CA LYS A 115 -10.46 1.35 14.55
C LYS A 115 -11.81 1.84 14.03
N VAL A 116 -12.61 0.91 13.55
CA VAL A 116 -13.97 1.24 13.14
C VAL A 116 -14.84 1.42 14.37
N LYS A 117 -15.62 2.50 14.39
CA LYS A 117 -16.53 2.79 15.50
C LYS A 117 -17.49 1.61 15.70
N GLY A 118 -17.62 1.15 16.95
CA GLY A 118 -18.46 0.02 17.28
C GLY A 118 -17.75 -1.33 17.27
N GLN A 119 -16.52 -1.42 16.74
CA GLN A 119 -15.67 -2.56 16.94
C GLN A 119 -14.89 -2.36 18.23
N GLY A 120 -15.25 -3.03 19.25
CA GLY A 120 -14.58 -2.91 20.54
C GLY A 120 -13.07 -3.09 20.42
N SER A 121 -12.32 -2.52 21.29
CA SER A 121 -10.87 -2.63 21.23
C SER A 121 -10.31 -3.04 22.57
#